data_e67e7759651037d6f6cd39111350d012
#
_entry.id   e67e7759651037d6f6cd39111350d012
#
_cell.length_a   1.000
_cell.length_b   1.000
_cell.length_c   1.000
_cell.angle_alpha   90.00
_cell.angle_beta   90.00
_cell.angle_gamma   90.00
#
_symmetry.space_group_name_H-M   'P 1'
#
loop_
_entity.id
_entity.type
_entity.pdbx_description
1 polymer ?
#
loop_
_entity_poly.entity_id
_entity_poly.type
_entity_poly.pdbx_seq_one_letter_code
_entity_poly.pdbx_strand_id
1 'polypeptide(L)'
;MFVNKYLVNCNAYQPSFQFPLCFSYDDVVEKDDISRTVKEVVEEVNVFKYIDFSQDNAHGYDAIQMFEAVILAFAINGYASLRDLEKLCKYDIRFKFIMNGATPSHMAFERFIKDKLTMSIEDIFVDINKYIEAHDVIDTEVLYIDGTKFEANANKMTFVWMKATKKFREKRWIKVMDRLSAFNKYCSKNNLNIRFSIVREINFDYLFEVVSVIEQLMAKNSIQVVHGKGKKKHDLQRYQEAFKEDALKMFKYAMYSDIAGDRNSFSKTDTDATFMHMKYDYYNHTNVFKPGYNVQVGSSEGYIRHVYVSSDANDLRTYIPFMEGYHMAYGSYPHATPADAGYGSFDNYKYDKEHGIQLYMKYSGMRKEAEKKTAKNQFTRAQMNPNEEDKVICPAGYEFTLVDTRIERRGMYPREIEMYQNEHCEGCPFRSQCTKSKTGRTIQRCRELEAYKNEVKENLSTDQGKRYMTQRSIWSEGIFGQIKEDNHYDKLRRRGISGVKLEILLVCIGHNLRRYHTRKLEFQKNTKLN
;
A
#
# COMPACT_ATOMS: atom_id res chain seq x y z
N MET A 1 -32.59 30.08 -53.03
CA MET A 1 -33.41 29.73 -51.83
C MET A 1 -34.24 28.44 -52.03
N PHE A 2 -34.33 27.92 -53.21
CA PHE A 2 -35.05 26.66 -53.49
C PHE A 2 -34.23 25.39 -53.26
N VAL A 3 -32.93 25.46 -53.26
CA VAL A 3 -32.01 24.32 -53.12
C VAL A 3 -32.07 23.73 -51.71
N ASN A 4 -32.22 24.55 -50.66
CA ASN A 4 -32.24 24.06 -49.30
C ASN A 4 -33.51 23.28 -48.91
N LYS A 5 -34.62 23.57 -49.56
CA LYS A 5 -35.89 22.85 -49.29
C LYS A 5 -35.88 21.41 -49.87
N TYR A 6 -35.13 21.21 -50.90
CA TYR A 6 -34.93 19.90 -51.51
C TYR A 6 -33.88 19.07 -50.79
N LEU A 7 -32.84 19.70 -50.25
CA LEU A 7 -31.80 19.02 -49.46
C LEU A 7 -32.34 18.43 -48.17
N VAL A 8 -33.30 19.09 -47.53
CA VAL A 8 -33.88 18.60 -46.26
C VAL A 8 -34.77 17.36 -46.50
N ASN A 9 -35.35 17.20 -47.67
CA ASN A 9 -36.24 16.06 -47.97
C ASN A 9 -35.62 15.02 -48.90
N CYS A 10 -34.33 15.11 -49.18
CA CYS A 10 -33.71 14.36 -50.26
C CYS A 10 -32.92 13.12 -49.88
N ASN A 11 -33.12 12.58 -48.70
CA ASN A 11 -32.48 11.31 -48.35
C ASN A 11 -32.75 10.18 -49.39
N ALA A 12 -33.87 10.26 -50.14
CA ALA A 12 -34.17 9.35 -51.20
C ALA A 12 -33.47 9.68 -52.53
N TYR A 13 -32.88 10.89 -52.68
CA TYR A 13 -32.29 11.37 -53.92
C TYR A 13 -30.76 11.53 -53.88
N GLN A 14 -30.13 11.17 -52.79
CA GLN A 14 -28.69 11.34 -52.58
C GLN A 14 -27.77 10.23 -53.14
N PRO A 15 -28.19 9.02 -53.46
CA PRO A 15 -27.26 7.92 -53.66
C PRO A 15 -26.30 8.08 -54.84
N SER A 16 -26.62 8.89 -55.82
CA SER A 16 -25.80 8.98 -57.05
C SER A 16 -24.63 9.95 -57.00
N PHE A 17 -24.49 10.75 -55.94
CA PHE A 17 -23.45 11.80 -55.83
C PHE A 17 -22.72 11.81 -54.51
N GLN A 18 -22.74 10.73 -53.74
CA GLN A 18 -21.89 10.61 -52.55
C GLN A 18 -20.45 10.32 -52.99
N PHE A 19 -19.62 11.35 -52.94
CA PHE A 19 -18.17 11.16 -52.99
C PHE A 19 -17.73 10.65 -51.63
N PRO A 20 -17.07 9.51 -51.52
CA PRO A 20 -16.43 9.12 -50.28
C PRO A 20 -15.33 10.13 -50.00
N LEU A 21 -15.56 10.96 -48.99
CA LEU A 21 -14.51 11.81 -48.44
C LEU A 21 -13.62 10.88 -47.60
N CYS A 22 -12.46 10.54 -48.12
CA CYS A 22 -11.43 9.83 -47.36
C CYS A 22 -10.77 10.82 -46.40
N PHE A 23 -11.15 10.80 -45.13
CA PHE A 23 -10.30 11.45 -44.14
C PHE A 23 -9.48 10.42 -43.39
N SER A 24 -8.26 10.79 -43.09
CA SER A 24 -7.47 10.15 -42.03
C SER A 24 -7.98 10.63 -40.67
N TYR A 25 -7.99 9.77 -39.65
CA TYR A 25 -8.22 10.21 -38.27
C TYR A 25 -7.18 11.25 -37.83
N ASP A 26 -5.99 11.21 -38.45
CA ASP A 26 -4.92 12.19 -38.21
C ASP A 26 -5.32 13.62 -38.65
N ASP A 27 -6.13 13.76 -39.68
CA ASP A 27 -6.61 15.06 -40.19
C ASP A 27 -7.68 15.68 -39.28
N VAL A 28 -8.37 14.85 -38.49
CA VAL A 28 -9.51 15.29 -37.66
C VAL A 28 -9.10 15.61 -36.23
N VAL A 29 -8.10 14.92 -35.70
CA VAL A 29 -7.59 15.17 -34.34
C VAL A 29 -6.71 16.42 -34.33
N GLU A 30 -7.01 17.37 -33.45
CA GLU A 30 -6.26 18.62 -33.32
C GLU A 30 -4.78 18.39 -33.09
N LYS A 31 -3.93 19.30 -33.58
CA LYS A 31 -2.47 19.16 -33.48
C LYS A 31 -1.94 19.23 -32.05
N ASP A 32 -2.67 19.90 -31.19
CA ASP A 32 -2.38 20.07 -29.76
C ASP A 32 -3.23 19.18 -28.84
N ASP A 33 -3.87 18.13 -29.40
CA ASP A 33 -4.60 17.15 -28.60
C ASP A 33 -3.65 16.23 -27.81
N ILE A 34 -4.05 15.86 -26.60
CA ILE A 34 -3.29 14.99 -25.69
C ILE A 34 -2.98 13.61 -26.29
N SER A 35 -3.81 13.09 -27.19
CA SER A 35 -3.58 11.80 -27.85
C SER A 35 -2.28 11.79 -28.66
N ARG A 36 -1.90 12.93 -29.25
CA ARG A 36 -0.62 13.07 -29.95
C ARG A 36 0.58 13.04 -29.01
N THR A 37 0.44 13.69 -27.85
CA THR A 37 1.49 13.63 -26.81
C THR A 37 1.66 12.22 -26.27
N VAL A 38 0.56 11.50 -26.03
CA VAL A 38 0.61 10.10 -25.59
C VAL A 38 1.34 9.23 -26.62
N LYS A 39 0.98 9.35 -27.91
CA LYS A 39 1.61 8.60 -28.99
C LYS A 39 3.09 8.91 -29.10
N GLU A 40 3.47 10.18 -29.12
CA GLU A 40 4.87 10.64 -29.14
C GLU A 40 5.69 10.02 -27.99
N VAL A 41 5.21 10.12 -26.77
CA VAL A 41 5.93 9.62 -25.59
C VAL A 41 6.07 8.09 -25.65
N VAL A 42 5.03 7.37 -26.03
CA VAL A 42 5.05 5.89 -26.10
C VAL A 42 6.00 5.40 -27.19
N GLU A 43 6.03 6.07 -28.36
CA GLU A 43 6.93 5.77 -29.45
C GLU A 43 8.41 6.04 -29.07
N GLU A 44 8.70 7.21 -28.49
CA GLU A 44 10.06 7.63 -28.11
C GLU A 44 10.64 6.77 -26.95
N VAL A 45 9.81 6.40 -25.98
CA VAL A 45 10.21 5.50 -24.89
C VAL A 45 10.48 4.08 -25.36
N ASN A 46 10.03 3.72 -26.57
CA ASN A 46 10.17 2.39 -27.15
C ASN A 46 9.64 1.28 -26.22
N VAL A 47 8.34 1.36 -25.94
CA VAL A 47 7.65 0.42 -25.02
C VAL A 47 7.70 -1.03 -25.53
N PHE A 48 8.02 -1.25 -26.83
CA PHE A 48 8.21 -2.57 -27.42
C PHE A 48 9.16 -3.48 -26.64
N LYS A 49 10.21 -2.92 -26.06
CA LYS A 49 11.21 -3.70 -25.29
C LYS A 49 10.63 -4.36 -24.03
N TYR A 50 9.45 -3.92 -23.58
CA TYR A 50 8.81 -4.39 -22.35
C TYR A 50 7.62 -5.30 -22.59
N ILE A 51 7.05 -5.31 -23.79
CA ILE A 51 5.84 -6.08 -24.10
C ILE A 51 6.24 -7.31 -24.89
N ASP A 52 5.96 -8.49 -24.35
CA ASP A 52 6.21 -9.76 -25.03
C ASP A 52 5.15 -10.01 -26.11
N PHE A 53 5.60 -10.07 -27.36
CA PHE A 53 4.79 -10.36 -28.54
C PHE A 53 4.80 -11.84 -28.96
N SER A 54 5.58 -12.69 -28.29
CA SER A 54 5.82 -14.09 -28.69
C SER A 54 4.56 -14.97 -28.75
N GLN A 55 3.48 -14.54 -28.12
CA GLN A 55 2.20 -15.27 -28.07
C GLN A 55 1.06 -14.56 -28.83
N ASP A 56 1.37 -13.55 -29.63
CA ASP A 56 0.35 -12.81 -30.35
C ASP A 56 -0.08 -13.60 -31.59
N ASN A 57 -1.38 -13.89 -31.68
CA ASN A 57 -1.97 -14.51 -32.86
C ASN A 57 -1.99 -13.51 -34.03
N ALA A 58 -1.90 -13.98 -35.28
CA ALA A 58 -1.94 -13.16 -36.47
C ALA A 58 -3.20 -12.27 -36.63
N HIS A 59 -4.19 -12.44 -35.78
CA HIS A 59 -5.44 -11.67 -35.74
C HIS A 59 -5.58 -10.81 -34.45
N GLY A 60 -4.49 -10.60 -33.71
CA GLY A 60 -4.47 -9.77 -32.49
C GLY A 60 -4.56 -8.27 -32.81
N TYR A 61 -4.93 -7.48 -31.80
CA TYR A 61 -4.77 -6.03 -31.84
C TYR A 61 -3.31 -5.65 -31.60
N ASP A 62 -2.88 -4.55 -32.20
CA ASP A 62 -1.56 -3.99 -31.95
C ASP A 62 -1.39 -3.64 -30.47
N ALA A 63 -0.38 -4.21 -29.83
CA ALA A 63 -0.16 -4.08 -28.39
C ALA A 63 0.27 -2.66 -27.98
N ILE A 64 0.97 -1.92 -28.87
CA ILE A 64 1.36 -0.54 -28.64
C ILE A 64 0.13 0.35 -28.69
N GLN A 65 -0.71 0.21 -29.71
CA GLN A 65 -1.97 0.94 -29.79
C GLN A 65 -2.89 0.62 -28.62
N MET A 66 -2.93 -0.63 -28.15
CA MET A 66 -3.67 -1.03 -26.95
C MET A 66 -3.13 -0.31 -25.71
N PHE A 67 -1.81 -0.21 -25.57
CA PHE A 67 -1.18 0.51 -24.47
C PHE A 67 -1.46 2.02 -24.54
N GLU A 68 -1.28 2.63 -25.71
CA GLU A 68 -1.60 4.04 -25.96
C GLU A 68 -3.05 4.36 -25.61
N ALA A 69 -4.00 3.52 -26.03
CA ALA A 69 -5.42 3.69 -25.72
C ALA A 69 -5.69 3.61 -24.20
N VAL A 70 -5.07 2.64 -23.49
CA VAL A 70 -5.18 2.53 -22.03
C VAL A 70 -4.65 3.80 -21.37
N ILE A 71 -3.43 4.24 -21.70
CA ILE A 71 -2.80 5.41 -21.09
C ILE A 71 -3.57 6.69 -21.41
N LEU A 72 -4.04 6.85 -22.64
CA LEU A 72 -4.88 7.99 -23.04
C LEU A 72 -6.15 8.08 -22.19
N ALA A 73 -6.81 6.94 -21.96
CA ALA A 73 -8.02 6.91 -21.14
C ALA A 73 -7.74 7.33 -19.69
N PHE A 74 -6.63 6.87 -19.11
CA PHE A 74 -6.21 7.28 -17.77
C PHE A 74 -5.75 8.75 -17.72
N ALA A 75 -5.12 9.25 -18.78
CA ALA A 75 -4.73 10.64 -18.88
C ALA A 75 -5.94 11.59 -18.97
N ILE A 76 -7.01 11.21 -19.67
CA ILE A 76 -8.21 12.04 -19.83
C ILE A 76 -9.13 11.96 -18.61
N ASN A 77 -9.40 10.72 -18.13
CA ASN A 77 -10.43 10.47 -17.14
C ASN A 77 -9.87 10.21 -15.72
N GLY A 78 -8.53 10.19 -15.56
CA GLY A 78 -7.86 9.79 -14.33
C GLY A 78 -7.98 8.29 -14.03
N TYR A 79 -9.15 7.70 -14.22
CA TYR A 79 -9.41 6.26 -14.20
C TYR A 79 -10.44 5.92 -15.28
N ALA A 80 -10.22 4.83 -15.99
CA ALA A 80 -11.19 4.30 -16.96
C ALA A 80 -11.44 2.82 -16.71
N SER A 81 -12.72 2.43 -16.66
CA SER A 81 -13.06 1.02 -16.59
C SER A 81 -12.83 0.34 -17.94
N LEU A 82 -12.66 -0.99 -17.93
CA LEU A 82 -12.49 -1.76 -19.17
C LEU A 82 -13.64 -1.55 -20.16
N ARG A 83 -14.86 -1.37 -19.67
CA ARG A 83 -16.04 -1.09 -20.51
C ARG A 83 -16.05 0.34 -21.05
N ASP A 84 -15.47 1.27 -20.30
CA ASP A 84 -15.30 2.64 -20.80
C ASP A 84 -14.23 2.68 -21.89
N LEU A 85 -13.12 1.95 -21.74
CA LEU A 85 -12.12 1.77 -22.80
C LEU A 85 -12.76 1.24 -24.10
N GLU A 86 -13.57 0.20 -24.01
CA GLU A 86 -14.31 -0.34 -25.17
C GLU A 86 -15.21 0.73 -25.81
N LYS A 87 -15.96 1.51 -25.02
CA LYS A 87 -16.82 2.59 -25.51
C LYS A 87 -16.02 3.73 -26.14
N LEU A 88 -14.91 4.14 -25.51
CA LEU A 88 -14.04 5.19 -26.03
C LEU A 88 -13.49 4.80 -27.40
N CYS A 89 -13.01 3.57 -27.58
CA CYS A 89 -12.55 3.09 -28.91
C CYS A 89 -13.68 3.07 -29.97
N LYS A 90 -14.93 2.89 -29.55
CA LYS A 90 -16.08 2.89 -30.47
C LYS A 90 -16.52 4.29 -30.90
N TYR A 91 -16.49 5.27 -29.99
CA TYR A 91 -17.21 6.52 -30.17
C TYR A 91 -16.35 7.79 -30.10
N ASP A 92 -15.16 7.74 -29.49
CA ASP A 92 -14.26 8.89 -29.37
C ASP A 92 -13.24 8.92 -30.52
N ILE A 93 -13.15 10.05 -31.20
CA ILE A 93 -12.28 10.21 -32.38
C ILE A 93 -10.79 10.07 -32.03
N ARG A 94 -10.37 10.48 -30.84
CA ARG A 94 -8.99 10.37 -30.33
C ARG A 94 -8.57 8.90 -30.21
N PHE A 95 -9.48 8.06 -29.72
CA PHE A 95 -9.25 6.62 -29.60
C PHE A 95 -9.29 5.92 -30.96
N LYS A 96 -10.10 6.42 -31.92
CA LYS A 96 -10.05 5.95 -33.30
C LYS A 96 -8.73 6.30 -33.98
N PHE A 97 -8.19 7.48 -33.68
CA PHE A 97 -6.86 7.90 -34.14
C PHE A 97 -5.78 6.95 -33.60
N ILE A 98 -5.74 6.70 -32.29
CA ILE A 98 -4.77 5.80 -31.65
C ILE A 98 -4.90 4.37 -32.18
N MET A 99 -6.10 3.84 -32.20
CA MET A 99 -6.39 2.44 -32.56
C MET A 99 -6.53 2.20 -34.07
N ASN A 100 -6.30 3.22 -34.91
CA ASN A 100 -6.53 3.16 -36.36
C ASN A 100 -7.92 2.58 -36.70
N GLY A 101 -8.95 3.00 -35.96
CA GLY A 101 -10.32 2.56 -36.12
C GLY A 101 -10.66 1.21 -35.48
N ALA A 102 -9.70 0.46 -34.96
CA ALA A 102 -9.95 -0.80 -34.27
C ALA A 102 -10.73 -0.57 -32.96
N THR A 103 -11.58 -1.54 -32.59
CA THR A 103 -12.48 -1.46 -31.43
C THR A 103 -12.36 -2.71 -30.56
N PRO A 104 -11.29 -2.84 -29.77
CA PRO A 104 -11.12 -3.98 -28.88
C PRO A 104 -12.24 -4.09 -27.86
N SER A 105 -12.65 -5.30 -27.51
CA SER A 105 -13.61 -5.54 -26.45
C SER A 105 -12.97 -5.33 -25.07
N HIS A 106 -13.79 -5.09 -24.05
CA HIS A 106 -13.32 -4.98 -22.67
C HIS A 106 -12.53 -6.20 -22.20
N MET A 107 -12.84 -7.40 -22.71
CA MET A 107 -12.09 -8.63 -22.41
C MET A 107 -10.72 -8.68 -23.09
N ALA A 108 -10.58 -8.06 -24.26
CA ALA A 108 -9.28 -7.91 -24.92
C ALA A 108 -8.38 -6.99 -24.09
N PHE A 109 -8.90 -5.86 -23.63
CA PHE A 109 -8.19 -4.96 -22.71
C PHE A 109 -7.83 -5.64 -21.38
N GLU A 110 -8.73 -6.45 -20.77
CA GLU A 110 -8.39 -7.15 -19.53
C GLU A 110 -7.21 -8.11 -19.71
N ARG A 111 -7.24 -8.92 -20.77
CA ARG A 111 -6.14 -9.84 -21.09
C ARG A 111 -4.83 -9.08 -21.34
N PHE A 112 -4.89 -8.03 -22.15
CA PHE A 112 -3.73 -7.19 -22.45
C PHE A 112 -3.12 -6.61 -21.17
N ILE A 113 -3.92 -5.92 -20.36
CA ILE A 113 -3.43 -5.29 -19.13
C ILE A 113 -2.89 -6.32 -18.13
N LYS A 114 -3.60 -7.43 -17.95
CA LYS A 114 -3.22 -8.45 -16.98
C LYS A 114 -1.99 -9.25 -17.44
N ASP A 115 -1.98 -9.70 -18.69
CA ASP A 115 -1.01 -10.68 -19.15
C ASP A 115 0.26 -10.03 -19.72
N LYS A 116 0.14 -8.81 -20.29
CA LYS A 116 1.26 -8.12 -20.93
C LYS A 116 1.89 -7.03 -20.05
N LEU A 117 1.11 -6.30 -19.24
CA LEU A 117 1.61 -5.13 -18.49
C LEU A 117 2.02 -5.43 -17.05
N THR A 118 1.48 -6.47 -16.41
CA THR A 118 1.69 -6.70 -14.97
C THR A 118 3.17 -6.76 -14.57
N MET A 119 4.02 -7.36 -15.39
CA MET A 119 5.45 -7.52 -15.09
C MET A 119 6.31 -6.34 -15.52
N SER A 120 5.84 -5.53 -16.46
CA SER A 120 6.64 -4.50 -17.13
C SER A 120 6.24 -3.07 -16.77
N ILE A 121 5.09 -2.88 -16.14
CA ILE A 121 4.50 -1.54 -15.93
C ILE A 121 5.40 -0.63 -15.09
N GLU A 122 6.22 -1.19 -14.17
CA GLU A 122 7.14 -0.39 -13.36
C GLU A 122 8.27 0.18 -14.21
N ASP A 123 8.87 -0.66 -15.05
CA ASP A 123 9.96 -0.23 -15.94
C ASP A 123 9.43 0.79 -16.97
N ILE A 124 8.25 0.55 -17.52
CA ILE A 124 7.57 1.49 -18.42
C ILE A 124 7.32 2.84 -17.71
N PHE A 125 6.84 2.81 -16.48
CA PHE A 125 6.60 4.02 -15.69
C PHE A 125 7.90 4.82 -15.46
N VAL A 126 8.99 4.13 -15.12
CA VAL A 126 10.30 4.75 -14.91
C VAL A 126 10.83 5.38 -16.19
N ASP A 127 10.72 4.69 -17.32
CA ASP A 127 11.22 5.20 -18.60
C ASP A 127 10.38 6.38 -19.12
N ILE A 128 9.06 6.36 -18.93
CA ILE A 128 8.20 7.53 -19.22
C ILE A 128 8.64 8.72 -18.36
N ASN A 129 8.93 8.51 -17.08
CA ASN A 129 9.43 9.57 -16.21
C ASN A 129 10.78 10.11 -16.67
N LYS A 130 11.72 9.25 -17.05
CA LYS A 130 13.01 9.67 -17.61
C LYS A 130 12.85 10.46 -18.90
N TYR A 131 11.90 10.06 -19.76
CA TYR A 131 11.56 10.85 -20.93
C TYR A 131 11.06 12.26 -20.56
N ILE A 132 10.12 12.35 -19.61
CA ILE A 132 9.59 13.62 -19.14
C ILE A 132 10.71 14.50 -18.54
N GLU A 133 11.62 13.93 -17.75
CA GLU A 133 12.79 14.63 -17.19
C GLU A 133 13.72 15.20 -18.25
N ALA A 134 13.85 14.51 -19.37
CA ALA A 134 14.68 14.98 -20.49
C ALA A 134 14.02 16.12 -21.29
N HIS A 135 12.70 16.29 -21.18
CA HIS A 135 11.92 17.22 -22.00
C HIS A 135 11.21 18.33 -21.20
N ASP A 136 11.25 18.28 -19.87
CA ASP A 136 10.70 19.30 -18.99
C ASP A 136 11.67 19.60 -17.83
N VAL A 137 11.56 20.80 -17.26
CA VAL A 137 12.38 21.21 -16.14
C VAL A 137 11.81 20.64 -14.85
N ILE A 138 12.50 19.65 -14.28
CA ILE A 138 12.11 18.97 -13.03
C ILE A 138 13.29 19.01 -12.07
N ASP A 139 13.06 19.50 -10.84
CA ASP A 139 14.03 19.37 -9.76
C ASP A 139 14.00 17.94 -9.23
N THR A 140 15.02 17.15 -9.59
CA THR A 140 15.18 15.74 -9.19
C THR A 140 15.87 15.57 -7.85
N GLU A 141 16.47 16.65 -7.31
CA GLU A 141 17.18 16.64 -6.03
C GLU A 141 16.24 16.54 -4.83
N VAL A 142 14.98 16.95 -5.00
CA VAL A 142 13.99 16.93 -3.92
C VAL A 142 12.82 16.02 -4.27
N LEU A 143 12.57 15.03 -3.41
CA LEU A 143 11.45 14.10 -3.54
C LEU A 143 10.47 14.30 -2.39
N TYR A 144 9.30 14.89 -2.69
CA TYR A 144 8.22 15.09 -1.72
C TYR A 144 7.44 13.81 -1.52
N ILE A 145 7.45 13.27 -0.29
CA ILE A 145 6.84 11.97 0.02
C ILE A 145 5.56 12.17 0.82
N ASP A 146 4.51 11.49 0.39
CA ASP A 146 3.25 11.41 1.12
C ASP A 146 2.56 10.07 0.88
N GLY A 147 1.73 9.66 1.83
CA GLY A 147 1.01 8.39 1.80
C GLY A 147 -0.49 8.57 1.88
N THR A 148 -1.21 7.71 1.18
CA THR A 148 -2.66 7.69 1.27
C THR A 148 -3.21 6.27 1.24
N LYS A 149 -4.36 6.06 1.89
CA LYS A 149 -5.03 4.77 1.96
C LYS A 149 -6.14 4.68 0.93
N PHE A 150 -6.13 3.61 0.14
CA PHE A 150 -7.18 3.27 -0.80
C PHE A 150 -8.02 2.10 -0.30
N GLU A 151 -9.34 2.18 -0.48
CA GLU A 151 -10.24 1.06 -0.19
C GLU A 151 -9.97 -0.09 -1.18
N ALA A 152 -9.73 -1.29 -0.66
CA ALA A 152 -9.52 -2.48 -1.48
C ALA A 152 -10.84 -3.00 -2.09
N ASN A 153 -10.73 -3.70 -3.22
CA ASN A 153 -11.84 -4.46 -3.79
C ASN A 153 -12.10 -5.74 -2.98
N ALA A 154 -12.53 -5.57 -1.75
CA ALA A 154 -12.71 -6.65 -0.80
C ALA A 154 -14.03 -6.52 -0.03
N ASN A 155 -14.52 -7.66 0.48
CA ASN A 155 -15.70 -7.65 1.33
C ASN A 155 -15.35 -7.00 2.68
N LYS A 156 -16.11 -5.98 3.06
CA LYS A 156 -15.87 -5.19 4.28
C LYS A 156 -16.08 -5.98 5.57
N MET A 157 -16.84 -7.09 5.53
CA MET A 157 -17.27 -7.83 6.73
C MET A 157 -16.51 -9.14 6.95
N THR A 158 -15.62 -9.54 6.03
CA THR A 158 -14.94 -10.84 6.10
C THR A 158 -13.45 -10.71 6.41
N PHE A 159 -13.12 -10.43 7.67
CA PHE A 159 -11.75 -10.35 8.15
C PHE A 159 -11.29 -11.58 8.91
N VAL A 160 -9.99 -11.84 8.85
CA VAL A 160 -9.26 -12.70 9.76
C VAL A 160 -8.42 -11.83 10.69
N TRP A 161 -8.71 -11.93 12.00
CA TRP A 161 -7.99 -11.19 13.04
C TRP A 161 -6.95 -12.10 13.69
N MET A 162 -5.68 -11.75 13.59
CA MET A 162 -4.59 -12.61 14.05
C MET A 162 -4.59 -12.85 15.56
N LYS A 163 -4.93 -11.83 16.34
CA LYS A 163 -5.10 -11.98 17.81
C LYS A 163 -6.19 -13.01 18.16
N ALA A 164 -7.31 -13.00 17.43
CA ALA A 164 -8.39 -13.96 17.63
C ALA A 164 -8.00 -15.36 17.14
N THR A 165 -7.37 -15.44 15.97
CA THR A 165 -6.86 -16.69 15.38
C THR A 165 -5.89 -17.39 16.33
N LYS A 166 -4.92 -16.65 16.89
CA LYS A 166 -3.96 -17.17 17.86
C LYS A 166 -4.66 -17.72 19.11
N LYS A 167 -5.59 -16.95 19.67
CA LYS A 167 -6.38 -17.36 20.82
C LYS A 167 -7.23 -18.63 20.55
N PHE A 168 -7.85 -18.72 19.35
CA PHE A 168 -8.63 -19.89 18.97
C PHE A 168 -7.75 -21.09 18.71
N ARG A 169 -6.58 -20.93 18.12
CA ARG A 169 -5.58 -21.97 17.92
C ARG A 169 -5.14 -22.59 19.25
N GLU A 170 -4.76 -21.75 20.21
CA GLU A 170 -4.35 -22.18 21.55
C GLU A 170 -5.48 -22.94 22.29
N LYS A 171 -6.69 -22.38 22.30
CA LYS A 171 -7.85 -23.04 22.93
C LYS A 171 -8.21 -24.36 22.26
N ARG A 172 -8.05 -24.47 20.93
CA ARG A 172 -8.31 -25.72 20.21
C ARG A 172 -7.27 -26.76 20.56
N TRP A 173 -6.01 -26.38 20.67
CA TRP A 173 -4.93 -27.31 21.03
C TRP A 173 -5.11 -27.91 22.42
N ILE A 174 -5.58 -27.16 23.39
CA ILE A 174 -5.94 -27.69 24.72
C ILE A 174 -6.97 -28.82 24.59
N LYS A 175 -8.02 -28.61 23.78
CA LYS A 175 -9.04 -29.65 23.52
C LYS A 175 -8.48 -30.87 22.79
N VAL A 176 -7.50 -30.67 21.91
CA VAL A 176 -6.77 -31.75 21.23
C VAL A 176 -6.00 -32.59 22.26
N MET A 177 -5.28 -31.96 23.18
CA MET A 177 -4.55 -32.70 24.24
C MET A 177 -5.50 -33.52 25.12
N ASP A 178 -6.65 -32.94 25.51
CA ASP A 178 -7.68 -33.68 26.27
C ASP A 178 -8.22 -34.87 25.47
N ARG A 179 -8.45 -34.70 24.16
CA ARG A 179 -8.93 -35.78 23.27
C ARG A 179 -7.89 -36.84 23.07
N LEU A 180 -6.60 -36.51 22.93
CA LEU A 180 -5.50 -37.50 22.89
C LEU A 180 -5.43 -38.32 24.18
N SER A 181 -5.58 -37.65 25.31
CA SER A 181 -5.64 -38.36 26.62
C SER A 181 -6.83 -39.31 26.70
N ALA A 182 -8.02 -38.84 26.27
CA ALA A 182 -9.23 -39.70 26.26
C ALA A 182 -9.09 -40.86 25.27
N PHE A 183 -8.48 -40.67 24.10
CA PHE A 183 -8.23 -41.70 23.11
C PHE A 183 -7.22 -42.74 23.62
N ASN A 184 -6.14 -42.30 24.28
CA ASN A 184 -5.19 -43.24 24.90
C ASN A 184 -5.85 -44.12 25.98
N LYS A 185 -6.75 -43.54 26.79
CA LYS A 185 -7.56 -44.32 27.76
C LYS A 185 -8.48 -45.34 27.07
N TYR A 186 -9.12 -44.93 25.98
CA TYR A 186 -9.95 -45.81 25.15
C TYR A 186 -9.13 -46.96 24.56
N CYS A 187 -7.94 -46.69 24.01
CA CYS A 187 -7.05 -47.73 23.50
C CYS A 187 -6.64 -48.75 24.59
N SER A 188 -6.24 -48.28 25.76
CA SER A 188 -5.90 -49.15 26.88
C SER A 188 -7.07 -50.04 27.32
N LYS A 189 -8.29 -49.46 27.40
CA LYS A 189 -9.52 -50.19 27.78
C LYS A 189 -9.91 -51.30 26.77
N ASN A 190 -9.61 -51.08 25.48
CA ASN A 190 -9.96 -52.00 24.41
C ASN A 190 -8.76 -52.87 23.95
N ASN A 191 -7.69 -52.94 24.73
CA ASN A 191 -6.46 -53.69 24.43
C ASN A 191 -5.85 -53.36 23.06
N LEU A 192 -5.99 -52.10 22.62
CA LEU A 192 -5.36 -51.61 21.40
C LEU A 192 -3.93 -51.18 21.75
N ASN A 193 -2.94 -51.79 21.11
CA ASN A 193 -1.53 -51.49 21.38
C ASN A 193 -1.07 -50.20 20.65
N ILE A 194 -1.78 -49.11 20.91
CA ILE A 194 -1.53 -47.76 20.34
C ILE A 194 -1.59 -46.74 21.47
N ARG A 195 -0.58 -45.87 21.51
CA ARG A 195 -0.54 -44.74 22.44
C ARG A 195 0.08 -43.55 21.75
N PHE A 196 -0.65 -42.45 21.72
CA PHE A 196 -0.16 -41.15 21.19
C PHE A 196 0.48 -40.32 22.28
N SER A 197 1.55 -39.62 21.94
CA SER A 197 2.20 -38.65 22.82
C SER A 197 1.31 -37.41 22.98
N ILE A 198 1.23 -36.86 24.20
CA ILE A 198 0.55 -35.60 24.45
C ILE A 198 1.59 -34.48 24.29
N VAL A 199 1.63 -33.88 23.12
CA VAL A 199 2.59 -32.83 22.77
C VAL A 199 2.04 -31.47 23.18
N ARG A 200 2.86 -30.69 23.91
CA ARG A 200 2.48 -29.30 24.33
C ARG A 200 2.59 -28.31 23.18
N GLU A 201 3.56 -28.50 22.30
CA GLU A 201 3.73 -27.64 21.13
C GLU A 201 2.67 -27.96 20.08
N ILE A 202 2.18 -26.88 19.45
CA ILE A 202 1.15 -27.00 18.43
C ILE A 202 1.77 -27.55 17.15
N ASN A 203 1.35 -28.77 16.77
CA ASN A 203 1.78 -29.44 15.56
C ASN A 203 0.57 -30.08 14.86
N PHE A 204 0.19 -29.53 13.70
CA PHE A 204 -0.94 -30.04 12.94
C PHE A 204 -0.60 -31.27 12.10
N ASP A 205 0.66 -31.45 11.69
CA ASP A 205 1.11 -32.63 10.94
C ASP A 205 0.96 -33.88 11.80
N TYR A 206 1.33 -33.78 13.07
CA TYR A 206 1.10 -34.84 14.06
C TYR A 206 -0.37 -35.28 14.13
N LEU A 207 -1.32 -34.36 13.99
CA LEU A 207 -2.74 -34.72 13.97
C LEU A 207 -3.13 -35.48 12.71
N PHE A 208 -2.53 -35.21 11.56
CA PHE A 208 -2.75 -36.01 10.36
C PHE A 208 -2.18 -37.41 10.50
N GLU A 209 -1.03 -37.55 11.16
CA GLU A 209 -0.48 -38.88 11.53
C GLU A 209 -1.43 -39.65 12.46
N VAL A 210 -1.96 -39.00 13.50
CA VAL A 210 -2.96 -39.58 14.39
C VAL A 210 -4.18 -40.08 13.62
N VAL A 211 -4.71 -39.27 12.70
CA VAL A 211 -5.84 -39.64 11.85
C VAL A 211 -5.52 -40.84 10.98
N SER A 212 -4.35 -40.87 10.34
CA SER A 212 -3.90 -41.97 9.49
C SER A 212 -3.81 -43.27 10.27
N VAL A 213 -3.22 -43.27 11.48
CA VAL A 213 -3.12 -44.45 12.34
C VAL A 213 -4.52 -44.97 12.75
N ILE A 214 -5.46 -44.06 13.07
CA ILE A 214 -6.84 -44.48 13.40
C ILE A 214 -7.54 -45.06 12.17
N GLU A 215 -7.34 -44.53 10.97
CA GLU A 215 -7.90 -45.06 9.73
C GLU A 215 -7.35 -46.46 9.44
N GLN A 216 -6.06 -46.70 9.61
CA GLN A 216 -5.44 -48.03 9.50
C GLN A 216 -6.03 -49.01 10.54
N LEU A 217 -6.24 -48.55 11.77
CA LEU A 217 -6.85 -49.34 12.82
C LEU A 217 -8.31 -49.73 12.49
N MET A 218 -9.08 -48.82 11.94
CA MET A 218 -10.45 -49.06 11.48
C MET A 218 -10.47 -50.10 10.34
N ALA A 219 -9.57 -49.96 9.38
CA ALA A 219 -9.44 -50.92 8.28
C ALA A 219 -9.08 -52.30 8.78
N LYS A 220 -8.10 -52.43 9.68
CA LYS A 220 -7.67 -53.71 10.29
C LYS A 220 -8.82 -54.40 11.03
N ASN A 221 -9.70 -53.64 11.67
CA ASN A 221 -10.86 -54.18 12.40
C ASN A 221 -12.13 -54.27 11.54
N SER A 222 -12.04 -54.08 10.22
CA SER A 222 -13.17 -54.16 9.28
C SER A 222 -14.34 -53.24 9.67
N ILE A 223 -14.05 -52.08 10.28
CA ILE A 223 -15.06 -51.13 10.72
C ILE A 223 -15.56 -50.33 9.51
N GLN A 224 -16.83 -50.54 9.16
CA GLN A 224 -17.47 -49.80 8.09
C GLN A 224 -17.80 -48.36 8.55
N VAL A 225 -17.43 -47.37 7.71
CA VAL A 225 -17.75 -45.97 7.95
C VAL A 225 -19.23 -45.71 7.70
N VAL A 226 -19.91 -45.21 8.71
CA VAL A 226 -21.33 -44.93 8.66
C VAL A 226 -21.56 -43.43 8.48
N HIS A 227 -22.30 -43.05 7.44
CA HIS A 227 -22.69 -41.67 7.16
C HIS A 227 -24.16 -41.42 7.47
N GLY A 228 -24.49 -40.18 7.81
CA GLY A 228 -25.88 -39.69 8.01
C GLY A 228 -26.28 -39.54 9.48
N LYS A 229 -27.35 -38.76 9.69
CA LYS A 229 -27.94 -38.52 11.02
C LYS A 229 -28.75 -39.75 11.48
N GLY A 230 -28.65 -40.06 12.79
CA GLY A 230 -29.45 -41.15 13.39
C GLY A 230 -28.79 -42.54 13.36
N LYS A 231 -27.70 -42.74 12.65
CA LYS A 231 -26.95 -44.01 12.66
C LYS A 231 -25.89 -44.04 13.77
N LYS A 232 -25.79 -45.16 14.49
CA LYS A 232 -24.78 -45.32 15.57
C LYS A 232 -23.40 -45.52 14.96
N LYS A 233 -22.53 -44.51 15.10
CA LYS A 233 -21.14 -44.57 14.67
C LYS A 233 -20.30 -45.35 15.67
N HIS A 234 -19.32 -46.12 15.18
CA HIS A 234 -18.30 -46.76 16.03
C HIS A 234 -17.42 -45.68 16.72
N ASP A 235 -16.92 -45.94 17.91
CA ASP A 235 -16.14 -44.96 18.68
C ASP A 235 -14.84 -44.53 17.96
N LEU A 236 -14.16 -45.46 17.28
CA LEU A 236 -12.99 -45.16 16.47
C LEU A 236 -13.33 -44.19 15.34
N GLN A 237 -14.48 -44.34 14.67
CA GLN A 237 -14.92 -43.38 13.66
C GLN A 237 -15.19 -41.99 14.26
N ARG A 238 -15.76 -41.92 15.46
CA ARG A 238 -15.99 -40.63 16.16
C ARG A 238 -14.66 -39.92 16.47
N TYR A 239 -13.65 -40.70 16.94
CA TYR A 239 -12.33 -40.16 17.19
C TYR A 239 -11.64 -39.72 15.90
N GLN A 240 -11.69 -40.53 14.84
CA GLN A 240 -11.13 -40.18 13.52
C GLN A 240 -11.73 -38.89 12.97
N GLU A 241 -13.05 -38.78 12.93
CA GLU A 241 -13.74 -37.57 12.46
C GLU A 241 -13.36 -36.34 13.31
N ALA A 242 -13.28 -36.47 14.62
CA ALA A 242 -12.95 -35.41 15.54
C ALA A 242 -11.50 -34.92 15.38
N PHE A 243 -10.52 -35.84 15.27
CA PHE A 243 -9.12 -35.50 15.02
C PHE A 243 -8.92 -34.90 13.62
N LYS A 244 -9.64 -35.42 12.61
CA LYS A 244 -9.62 -34.87 11.25
C LYS A 244 -10.14 -33.41 11.22
N GLU A 245 -11.23 -33.15 11.94
CA GLU A 245 -11.75 -31.77 12.09
C GLU A 245 -10.73 -30.87 12.80
N ASP A 246 -10.06 -31.38 13.84
CA ASP A 246 -9.04 -30.63 14.56
C ASP A 246 -7.82 -30.35 13.67
N ALA A 247 -7.33 -31.34 12.94
CA ALA A 247 -6.20 -31.22 12.02
C ALA A 247 -6.49 -30.15 10.94
N LEU A 248 -7.64 -30.23 10.28
CA LEU A 248 -8.05 -29.25 9.27
C LEU A 248 -8.17 -27.84 9.82
N LYS A 249 -8.70 -27.68 11.05
CA LYS A 249 -8.79 -26.34 11.67
C LYS A 249 -7.42 -25.81 12.09
N MET A 250 -6.55 -26.67 12.60
CA MET A 250 -5.18 -26.28 12.97
C MET A 250 -4.37 -25.89 11.74
N PHE A 251 -4.46 -26.65 10.66
CA PHE A 251 -3.87 -26.32 9.36
C PHE A 251 -4.39 -24.96 8.84
N LYS A 252 -5.70 -24.73 8.92
CA LYS A 252 -6.28 -23.44 8.54
C LYS A 252 -5.75 -22.28 9.36
N TYR A 253 -5.53 -22.44 10.66
CA TYR A 253 -4.94 -21.39 11.50
C TYR A 253 -3.47 -21.15 11.16
N ALA A 254 -2.71 -22.18 10.80
CA ALA A 254 -1.35 -22.05 10.31
C ALA A 254 -1.32 -21.26 9.00
N MET A 255 -2.10 -21.67 7.99
CA MET A 255 -2.29 -20.91 6.75
C MET A 255 -2.63 -19.42 6.98
N TYR A 256 -3.51 -19.13 7.93
CA TYR A 256 -3.87 -17.75 8.24
C TYR A 256 -2.69 -16.97 8.82
N SER A 257 -1.83 -17.64 9.60
CA SER A 257 -0.61 -17.01 10.12
C SER A 257 0.39 -16.71 9.01
N ASP A 258 0.57 -17.62 8.06
CA ASP A 258 1.46 -17.46 6.92
C ASP A 258 0.98 -16.32 5.99
N ILE A 259 -0.31 -16.30 5.66
CA ILE A 259 -0.91 -15.22 4.85
C ILE A 259 -0.76 -13.86 5.52
N ALA A 260 -0.96 -13.80 6.83
CA ALA A 260 -0.90 -12.53 7.56
C ALA A 260 0.53 -11.99 7.70
N GLY A 261 1.53 -12.88 7.87
CA GLY A 261 2.87 -12.47 8.29
C GLY A 261 2.81 -11.63 9.56
N ASP A 262 3.42 -10.46 9.56
CA ASP A 262 3.42 -9.52 10.70
C ASP A 262 2.14 -8.66 10.82
N ARG A 263 1.20 -8.78 9.88
CA ARG A 263 -0.04 -8.00 9.86
C ARG A 263 -1.02 -8.47 10.95
N ASN A 264 -1.74 -7.53 11.53
CA ASN A 264 -2.75 -7.81 12.55
C ASN A 264 -4.03 -8.46 11.98
N SER A 265 -4.27 -8.31 10.68
CA SER A 265 -5.47 -8.81 10.00
C SER A 265 -5.28 -8.88 8.50
N PHE A 266 -6.13 -9.63 7.83
CA PHE A 266 -6.28 -9.61 6.37
C PHE A 266 -7.73 -9.88 5.97
N SER A 267 -8.12 -9.49 4.75
CA SER A 267 -9.44 -9.81 4.19
C SER A 267 -9.42 -11.20 3.54
N LYS A 268 -10.50 -11.97 3.70
CA LYS A 268 -10.63 -13.29 3.03
C LYS A 268 -10.82 -13.20 1.52
N THR A 269 -11.29 -12.08 1.02
CA THR A 269 -11.58 -11.87 -0.41
C THR A 269 -10.44 -11.20 -1.15
N ASP A 270 -9.53 -10.58 -0.42
CA ASP A 270 -8.26 -10.02 -0.89
C ASP A 270 -7.24 -10.17 0.24
N THR A 271 -6.44 -11.23 0.17
CA THR A 271 -5.54 -11.64 1.25
C THR A 271 -4.41 -10.65 1.53
N ASP A 272 -4.10 -9.78 0.60
CA ASP A 272 -3.09 -8.75 0.76
C ASP A 272 -3.65 -7.47 1.40
N ALA A 273 -4.98 -7.27 1.34
CA ALA A 273 -5.62 -6.13 1.96
C ALA A 273 -5.70 -6.26 3.48
N THR A 274 -5.28 -5.21 4.18
CA THR A 274 -5.31 -5.12 5.64
C THR A 274 -6.43 -4.20 6.11
N PHE A 275 -6.98 -4.46 7.30
CA PHE A 275 -7.96 -3.59 7.93
C PHE A 275 -7.27 -2.31 8.41
N MET A 276 -7.61 -1.19 7.80
CA MET A 276 -6.95 0.10 8.02
C MET A 276 -7.95 1.16 8.45
N HIS A 277 -7.50 2.09 9.28
CA HIS A 277 -8.20 3.33 9.51
C HIS A 277 -8.07 4.20 8.25
N MET A 278 -9.19 4.47 7.60
CA MET A 278 -9.28 5.40 6.48
C MET A 278 -9.31 6.85 6.99
N LYS A 279 -9.42 7.82 6.08
CA LYS A 279 -9.62 9.21 6.47
C LYS A 279 -10.87 9.34 7.35
N TYR A 280 -10.81 10.18 8.38
CA TYR A 280 -11.95 10.45 9.25
C TYR A 280 -13.13 11.01 8.43
N ASP A 281 -14.29 10.46 8.64
CA ASP A 281 -15.51 10.97 8.03
C ASP A 281 -16.02 12.16 8.85
N TYR A 282 -15.71 13.36 8.38
CA TYR A 282 -16.13 14.60 9.05
C TYR A 282 -17.64 14.86 8.95
N TYR A 283 -18.29 14.27 7.97
CA TYR A 283 -19.73 14.43 7.79
C TYR A 283 -20.53 13.62 8.83
N ASN A 284 -20.14 12.38 9.02
CA ASN A 284 -20.79 11.48 9.98
C ASN A 284 -20.10 11.46 11.34
N HIS A 285 -19.05 12.24 11.55
CA HIS A 285 -18.23 12.26 12.76
C HIS A 285 -17.75 10.88 13.22
N THR A 286 -17.39 10.00 12.28
CA THR A 286 -16.99 8.63 12.56
C THR A 286 -15.62 8.28 12.02
N ASN A 287 -14.93 7.38 12.72
CA ASN A 287 -13.75 6.72 12.22
C ASN A 287 -14.15 5.62 11.25
N VAL A 288 -13.69 5.70 10.01
CA VAL A 288 -13.98 4.70 9.00
C VAL A 288 -12.85 3.70 8.89
N PHE A 289 -13.18 2.42 9.13
CA PHE A 289 -12.24 1.32 8.96
C PHE A 289 -12.69 0.42 7.81
N LYS A 290 -11.78 0.14 6.89
CA LYS A 290 -12.05 -0.69 5.70
C LYS A 290 -10.83 -1.55 5.37
N PRO A 291 -11.02 -2.65 4.58
CA PRO A 291 -9.88 -3.29 3.93
C PRO A 291 -9.24 -2.32 2.95
N GLY A 292 -7.94 -2.21 2.97
CA GLY A 292 -7.24 -1.25 2.13
C GLY A 292 -5.77 -1.54 1.95
N TYR A 293 -5.17 -0.71 1.13
CA TYR A 293 -3.75 -0.62 0.88
C TYR A 293 -3.26 0.78 1.22
N ASN A 294 -2.04 0.85 1.70
CA ASN A 294 -1.34 2.09 1.95
C ASN A 294 -0.41 2.36 0.76
N VAL A 295 -0.69 3.43 0.02
CA VAL A 295 0.05 3.80 -1.19
C VAL A 295 0.91 5.01 -0.89
N GLN A 296 2.22 4.85 -1.02
CA GLN A 296 3.20 5.93 -0.90
C GLN A 296 3.52 6.48 -2.28
N VAL A 297 3.60 7.78 -2.38
CA VAL A 297 3.92 8.49 -3.62
C VAL A 297 5.05 9.47 -3.35
N GLY A 298 6.08 9.42 -4.18
CA GLY A 298 7.13 10.43 -4.24
C GLY A 298 6.92 11.32 -5.46
N SER A 299 6.92 12.60 -5.27
CA SER A 299 6.67 13.57 -6.34
C SER A 299 7.72 14.67 -6.39
N SER A 300 7.98 15.20 -7.59
CA SER A 300 8.81 16.38 -7.83
C SER A 300 8.10 17.25 -8.87
N GLU A 301 7.99 18.54 -8.61
CA GLU A 301 7.31 19.50 -9.50
C GLU A 301 5.91 19.05 -9.95
N GLY A 302 5.21 18.26 -9.09
CA GLY A 302 3.87 17.71 -9.34
C GLY A 302 3.84 16.50 -10.27
N TYR A 303 4.98 15.98 -10.70
CA TYR A 303 5.11 14.67 -11.35
C TYR A 303 5.30 13.58 -10.30
N ILE A 304 4.62 12.46 -10.49
CA ILE A 304 4.80 11.27 -9.66
C ILE A 304 6.03 10.53 -10.14
N ARG A 305 7.07 10.46 -9.29
CA ARG A 305 8.35 9.85 -9.62
C ARG A 305 8.40 8.39 -9.20
N HIS A 306 7.87 8.06 -8.06
CA HIS A 306 7.90 6.71 -7.52
C HIS A 306 6.63 6.39 -6.75
N VAL A 307 6.27 5.10 -6.74
CA VAL A 307 5.09 4.57 -6.05
C VAL A 307 5.46 3.29 -5.32
N TYR A 308 5.03 3.19 -4.07
CA TYR A 308 5.13 1.96 -3.29
C TYR A 308 3.77 1.59 -2.71
N VAL A 309 3.30 0.38 -3.00
CA VAL A 309 2.02 -0.16 -2.49
C VAL A 309 2.30 -1.11 -1.35
N SER A 310 1.74 -0.83 -0.18
CA SER A 310 1.94 -1.60 1.03
C SER A 310 0.64 -2.13 1.63
N SER A 311 0.72 -3.31 2.21
CA SER A 311 -0.31 -3.87 3.10
C SER A 311 -0.17 -3.36 4.55
N ASP A 312 0.91 -2.67 4.89
CA ASP A 312 1.10 -2.09 6.22
C ASP A 312 0.30 -0.79 6.36
N ALA A 313 -0.47 -0.71 7.42
CA ALA A 313 -1.28 0.48 7.72
C ALA A 313 -0.48 1.66 8.27
N ASN A 314 0.81 1.46 8.57
CA ASN A 314 1.67 2.43 9.23
C ASN A 314 2.76 2.95 8.28
N ASP A 315 2.79 4.26 8.06
CA ASP A 315 3.73 4.93 7.15
C ASP A 315 5.19 4.83 7.62
N LEU A 316 5.44 4.69 8.91
CA LEU A 316 6.81 4.50 9.46
C LEU A 316 7.59 3.36 8.80
N ARG A 317 6.89 2.27 8.46
CA ARG A 317 7.52 1.07 7.91
C ARG A 317 7.60 1.08 6.38
N THR A 318 6.92 2.01 5.73
CA THR A 318 6.87 2.07 4.27
C THR A 318 7.98 2.92 3.67
N TYR A 319 8.62 3.78 4.48
CA TYR A 319 9.62 4.73 4.01
C TYR A 319 10.87 4.06 3.42
N ILE A 320 11.53 3.21 4.19
CA ILE A 320 12.77 2.54 3.74
C ILE A 320 12.51 1.69 2.49
N PRO A 321 11.51 0.78 2.45
CA PRO A 321 11.19 0.05 1.23
C PRO A 321 10.85 0.94 0.03
N PHE A 322 10.22 2.10 0.28
CA PHE A 322 9.95 3.09 -0.76
C PHE A 322 11.25 3.69 -1.31
N MET A 323 12.18 4.10 -0.44
CA MET A 323 13.46 4.69 -0.83
C MET A 323 14.37 3.68 -1.55
N GLU A 324 14.39 2.43 -1.10
CA GLU A 324 15.10 1.34 -1.80
C GLU A 324 14.55 1.14 -3.22
N GLY A 325 13.22 1.11 -3.36
CA GLY A 325 12.58 1.01 -4.67
C GLY A 325 12.90 2.21 -5.58
N TYR A 326 12.94 3.42 -5.02
CA TYR A 326 13.34 4.62 -5.75
C TYR A 326 14.80 4.51 -6.23
N HIS A 327 15.71 4.13 -5.34
CA HIS A 327 17.11 3.94 -5.68
C HIS A 327 17.33 2.87 -6.76
N MET A 328 16.60 1.75 -6.69
CA MET A 328 16.64 0.71 -7.73
C MET A 328 16.19 1.25 -9.09
N ALA A 329 15.19 2.12 -9.13
CA ALA A 329 14.64 2.68 -10.37
C ALA A 329 15.52 3.76 -11.01
N TYR A 330 16.17 4.61 -10.20
CA TYR A 330 16.89 5.79 -10.67
C TYR A 330 18.42 5.72 -10.46
N GLY A 331 18.93 4.76 -9.69
CA GLY A 331 20.35 4.57 -9.42
C GLY A 331 20.96 5.55 -8.42
N SER A 332 20.17 6.47 -7.85
CA SER A 332 20.60 7.48 -6.89
C SER A 332 19.51 7.78 -5.88
N TYR A 333 19.89 8.34 -4.72
CA TYR A 333 18.96 8.90 -3.76
C TYR A 333 18.76 10.40 -4.03
N PRO A 334 17.59 10.96 -3.69
CA PRO A 334 17.38 12.41 -3.71
C PRO A 334 18.18 13.07 -2.59
N HIS A 335 18.57 14.32 -2.77
CA HIS A 335 19.26 15.11 -1.75
C HIS A 335 18.40 15.38 -0.51
N ALA A 336 17.09 15.55 -0.69
CA ALA A 336 16.14 15.80 0.39
C ALA A 336 14.80 15.09 0.17
N THR A 337 14.21 14.60 1.26
CA THR A 337 12.90 13.92 1.26
C THR A 337 11.94 14.57 2.26
N PRO A 338 11.36 15.74 1.93
CA PRO A 338 10.38 16.35 2.81
C PRO A 338 9.13 15.48 2.96
N ALA A 339 8.85 15.03 4.19
CA ALA A 339 7.73 14.16 4.51
C ALA A 339 7.00 14.62 5.79
N ASP A 340 5.80 14.09 6.03
CA ASP A 340 5.03 14.43 7.21
C ASP A 340 5.52 13.72 8.48
N ALA A 341 4.87 14.00 9.62
CA ALA A 341 5.24 13.42 10.90
C ALA A 341 4.93 11.91 11.02
N GLY A 342 4.22 11.34 10.07
CA GLY A 342 3.91 9.91 10.00
C GLY A 342 5.15 9.05 9.70
N TYR A 343 6.17 9.65 9.09
CA TYR A 343 7.41 8.95 8.68
C TYR A 343 8.55 9.10 9.70
N GLY A 344 8.51 10.12 10.55
CA GLY A 344 9.61 10.46 11.47
C GLY A 344 9.88 9.41 12.54
N SER A 345 10.94 8.62 12.35
CA SER A 345 11.39 7.57 13.26
C SER A 345 12.92 7.52 13.34
N PHE A 346 13.44 6.81 14.36
CA PHE A 346 14.88 6.59 14.49
C PHE A 346 15.45 5.88 13.24
N ASP A 347 14.80 4.79 12.82
CA ASP A 347 15.29 3.98 11.71
C ASP A 347 15.31 4.79 10.41
N ASN A 348 14.27 5.58 10.13
CA ASN A 348 14.18 6.37 8.91
C ASN A 348 15.21 7.51 8.89
N TYR A 349 15.43 8.20 10.02
CA TYR A 349 16.47 9.24 10.10
C TYR A 349 17.88 8.67 9.96
N LYS A 350 18.14 7.53 10.59
CA LYS A 350 19.43 6.86 10.47
C LYS A 350 19.68 6.40 9.04
N TYR A 351 18.68 5.83 8.40
CA TYR A 351 18.73 5.47 6.99
C TYR A 351 19.09 6.67 6.10
N ASP A 352 18.39 7.80 6.29
CA ASP A 352 18.66 9.02 5.52
C ASP A 352 20.10 9.50 5.70
N LYS A 353 20.61 9.50 6.94
CA LYS A 353 22.00 9.90 7.23
C LYS A 353 23.01 8.98 6.57
N GLU A 354 22.79 7.67 6.58
CA GLU A 354 23.69 6.69 5.95
C GLU A 354 23.73 6.83 4.42
N HIS A 355 22.62 7.33 3.81
CA HIS A 355 22.53 7.52 2.37
C HIS A 355 22.72 8.97 1.90
N GLY A 356 23.14 9.87 2.81
CA GLY A 356 23.42 11.27 2.48
C GLY A 356 22.20 12.13 2.22
N ILE A 357 21.01 11.69 2.66
CA ILE A 357 19.74 12.39 2.50
C ILE A 357 19.57 13.40 3.64
N GLN A 358 19.25 14.65 3.33
CA GLN A 358 19.02 15.69 4.32
C GLN A 358 17.68 15.50 5.05
N LEU A 359 17.69 15.73 6.35
CA LEU A 359 16.54 15.49 7.24
C LEU A 359 15.53 16.65 7.20
N TYR A 360 14.47 16.49 6.39
CA TYR A 360 13.31 17.40 6.35
C TYR A 360 12.00 16.71 6.75
N MET A 361 12.08 15.51 7.27
CA MET A 361 10.95 14.70 7.72
C MET A 361 10.55 15.08 9.14
N LYS A 362 9.31 15.56 9.35
CA LYS A 362 8.79 15.87 10.68
C LYS A 362 8.67 14.61 11.55
N TYR A 363 8.58 14.78 12.86
CA TYR A 363 8.35 13.67 13.81
C TYR A 363 7.05 13.88 14.60
N SER A 364 6.49 12.77 15.06
CA SER A 364 5.28 12.78 15.88
C SER A 364 5.51 13.55 17.19
N GLY A 365 4.66 14.52 17.46
CA GLY A 365 4.76 15.39 18.66
C GLY A 365 5.47 16.72 18.44
N MET A 366 6.17 16.94 17.32
CA MET A 366 6.88 18.19 17.02
C MET A 366 5.96 19.43 17.15
N ARG A 367 4.73 19.34 16.64
CA ARG A 367 3.73 20.41 16.79
C ARG A 367 3.36 20.66 18.25
N LYS A 368 3.20 19.61 19.06
CA LYS A 368 2.86 19.72 20.47
C LYS A 368 4.01 20.32 21.29
N GLU A 369 5.25 20.04 20.91
CA GLU A 369 6.44 20.66 21.52
C GLU A 369 6.48 22.17 21.24
N ALA A 370 6.12 22.60 20.03
CA ALA A 370 6.08 24.01 19.63
C ALA A 370 4.90 24.79 20.25
N GLU A 371 3.76 24.13 20.50
CA GLU A 371 2.60 24.76 21.10
C GLU A 371 2.80 24.90 22.63
N LYS A 372 3.01 26.12 23.13
CA LYS A 372 3.07 26.44 24.57
C LYS A 372 1.84 25.96 25.39
N LYS A 373 0.77 25.53 24.73
CA LYS A 373 -0.44 24.96 25.34
C LYS A 373 -0.22 23.61 26.03
N THR A 374 0.87 22.90 25.74
CA THR A 374 1.27 21.67 26.46
C THR A 374 1.73 21.94 27.87
N ALA A 375 1.93 23.18 28.25
CA ALA A 375 2.26 23.59 29.64
C ALA A 375 1.18 23.23 30.69
N LYS A 376 -0.01 22.76 30.28
CA LYS A 376 -1.04 22.29 31.24
C LYS A 376 -0.63 21.02 32.01
N ASN A 377 0.32 20.23 31.49
CA ASN A 377 0.82 19.04 32.20
C ASN A 377 2.35 19.00 32.16
N GLN A 378 2.97 19.70 33.09
CA GLN A 378 4.42 19.75 33.27
C GLN A 378 5.07 18.39 33.58
N PHE A 379 4.28 17.37 33.90
CA PHE A 379 4.75 16.02 34.22
C PHE A 379 4.87 15.10 33.01
N THR A 380 4.63 15.57 31.81
CA THR A 380 4.83 14.76 30.59
C THR A 380 6.31 14.66 30.22
N ARG A 381 6.74 13.55 29.59
CA ARG A 381 8.12 13.39 29.08
C ARG A 381 8.54 14.55 28.18
N ALA A 382 7.62 15.06 27.38
CA ALA A 382 7.88 16.17 26.46
C ALA A 382 8.28 17.48 27.14
N GLN A 383 7.99 17.65 28.44
CA GLN A 383 8.37 18.81 29.25
C GLN A 383 9.65 18.58 30.07
N MET A 384 10.15 17.34 30.13
CA MET A 384 11.38 16.96 30.82
C MET A 384 12.52 16.84 29.81
N ASN A 385 12.83 17.94 29.14
CA ASN A 385 13.96 18.03 28.22
C ASN A 385 15.25 18.32 28.97
N PRO A 386 16.42 17.90 28.44
CA PRO A 386 17.69 18.29 29.03
C PRO A 386 17.88 19.82 28.96
N ASN A 387 18.52 20.37 29.96
CA ASN A 387 18.94 21.77 30.01
C ASN A 387 20.26 21.96 29.20
N GLU A 388 20.84 23.15 29.23
CA GLU A 388 22.10 23.49 28.55
C GLU A 388 23.29 22.64 29.04
N GLU A 389 23.24 22.13 30.29
CA GLU A 389 24.23 21.22 30.85
C GLU A 389 23.95 19.73 30.56
N ASP A 390 23.01 19.42 29.67
CA ASP A 390 22.52 18.07 29.33
C ASP A 390 21.88 17.30 30.52
N LYS A 391 21.47 18.01 31.57
CA LYS A 391 20.81 17.44 32.74
C LYS A 391 19.30 17.51 32.57
N VAL A 392 18.63 16.41 32.89
CA VAL A 392 17.15 16.38 32.94
C VAL A 392 16.68 16.67 34.35
N ILE A 393 15.91 17.72 34.51
CA ILE A 393 15.38 18.18 35.77
C ILE A 393 13.86 17.96 35.83
N CYS A 394 13.37 17.40 36.94
CA CYS A 394 11.93 17.23 37.13
C CYS A 394 11.25 18.54 37.53
N PRO A 395 9.90 18.65 37.39
CA PRO A 395 9.16 19.85 37.79
C PRO A 395 9.31 20.26 39.26
N ALA A 396 9.80 19.37 40.14
CA ALA A 396 10.13 19.66 41.53
C ALA A 396 11.57 20.14 41.74
N GLY A 397 12.36 20.32 40.66
CA GLY A 397 13.73 20.82 40.72
C GLY A 397 14.82 19.77 40.92
N TYR A 398 14.47 18.48 40.96
CA TYR A 398 15.45 17.41 41.14
C TYR A 398 15.98 16.86 39.84
N GLU A 399 17.29 16.59 39.77
CA GLU A 399 17.95 15.98 38.63
C GLU A 399 17.62 14.47 38.52
N PHE A 400 17.53 13.96 37.30
CA PHE A 400 17.44 12.53 37.03
C PHE A 400 18.84 11.94 36.88
N THR A 401 19.10 10.83 37.55
CA THR A 401 20.38 10.09 37.51
C THR A 401 20.32 8.98 36.47
N LEU A 402 21.40 8.77 35.69
CA LEU A 402 21.54 7.66 34.80
C LEU A 402 21.68 6.36 35.62
N VAL A 403 20.78 5.41 35.38
CA VAL A 403 20.76 4.13 36.12
C VAL A 403 21.08 2.93 35.26
N ASP A 404 20.85 3.02 33.95
CA ASP A 404 21.10 1.90 33.01
C ASP A 404 21.28 2.42 31.59
N THR A 405 22.09 1.70 30.79
CA THR A 405 22.24 1.92 29.36
C THR A 405 22.12 0.60 28.64
N ARG A 406 21.22 0.52 27.67
CA ARG A 406 20.95 -0.70 26.92
C ARG A 406 20.86 -0.48 25.42
N ILE A 407 21.25 -1.49 24.65
CA ILE A 407 21.05 -1.50 23.20
C ILE A 407 19.71 -2.17 22.89
N GLU A 408 18.77 -1.43 22.31
CA GLU A 408 17.49 -1.93 21.85
C GLU A 408 17.60 -2.30 20.35
N ARG A 409 17.20 -3.55 20.01
CA ARG A 409 17.27 -4.11 18.65
C ARG A 409 15.86 -4.43 18.12
N ARG A 410 14.91 -3.52 18.32
CA ARG A 410 13.51 -3.71 17.87
C ARG A 410 13.23 -3.20 16.47
N GLY A 411 14.06 -2.32 15.94
CA GLY A 411 13.98 -1.73 14.62
C GLY A 411 14.98 -2.34 13.65
N MET A 412 15.14 -1.70 12.51
CA MET A 412 16.16 -2.05 11.52
C MET A 412 17.57 -1.79 12.06
N TYR A 413 17.71 -0.70 12.81
CA TYR A 413 18.98 -0.28 13.39
C TYR A 413 18.99 -0.46 14.91
N PRO A 414 20.11 -0.94 15.48
CA PRO A 414 20.29 -0.96 16.93
C PRO A 414 20.37 0.49 17.44
N ARG A 415 19.72 0.77 18.56
CA ARG A 415 19.74 2.08 19.19
C ARG A 415 20.11 2.00 20.66
N GLU A 416 20.93 2.90 21.10
CA GLU A 416 21.29 3.04 22.51
C GLU A 416 20.21 3.81 23.27
N ILE A 417 19.74 3.22 24.35
CA ILE A 417 18.71 3.80 25.23
C ILE A 417 19.29 3.96 26.61
N GLU A 418 19.41 5.20 27.04
CA GLU A 418 19.77 5.59 28.41
C GLU A 418 18.50 5.64 29.26
N MET A 419 18.56 4.99 30.41
CA MET A 419 17.50 4.99 31.42
C MET A 419 17.88 5.90 32.57
N TYR A 420 17.09 6.93 32.81
CA TYR A 420 17.28 7.87 33.91
C TYR A 420 16.16 7.67 34.92
N GLN A 421 16.50 7.73 36.21
CA GLN A 421 15.58 7.63 37.31
C GLN A 421 15.73 8.81 38.27
N ASN A 422 14.63 9.28 38.82
CA ASN A 422 14.64 10.28 39.85
C ASN A 422 14.42 9.60 41.22
N GLU A 423 15.39 9.69 42.09
CA GLU A 423 15.38 9.06 43.41
C GLU A 423 14.58 9.89 44.46
N HIS A 424 14.36 11.17 44.19
CA HIS A 424 13.68 12.10 45.10
C HIS A 424 12.15 12.12 44.94
N CYS A 425 11.56 11.02 44.50
CA CYS A 425 10.11 10.92 44.30
C CYS A 425 9.37 10.52 45.59
N GLU A 426 10.06 10.01 46.59
CA GLU A 426 9.49 9.70 47.91
C GLU A 426 9.20 11.00 48.65
N GLY A 427 7.96 11.18 49.14
CA GLY A 427 7.55 12.43 49.79
C GLY A 427 7.32 13.64 48.84
N CYS A 428 7.52 13.50 47.55
CA CYS A 428 7.31 14.59 46.58
C CYS A 428 5.84 15.00 46.52
N PRO A 429 5.49 16.29 46.65
CA PRO A 429 4.11 16.78 46.63
C PRO A 429 3.42 16.55 45.27
N PHE A 430 4.20 16.42 44.21
CA PHE A 430 3.68 16.18 42.85
C PHE A 430 3.62 14.70 42.47
N ARG A 431 3.99 13.77 43.33
CA ARG A 431 4.10 12.34 43.00
C ARG A 431 2.82 11.76 42.41
N SER A 432 1.67 12.07 42.98
CA SER A 432 0.37 11.55 42.53
C SER A 432 0.00 11.99 41.12
N GLN A 433 0.48 13.16 40.67
CA GLN A 433 0.26 13.71 39.34
C GLN A 433 1.36 13.28 38.35
N CYS A 434 2.58 13.02 38.85
CA CYS A 434 3.76 12.78 38.04
C CYS A 434 3.96 11.29 37.69
N THR A 435 3.87 10.38 38.67
CA THR A 435 4.17 8.96 38.45
C THR A 435 3.39 8.03 39.36
N LYS A 436 2.99 6.89 38.80
CA LYS A 436 2.39 5.76 39.54
C LYS A 436 3.44 4.72 39.97
N SER A 437 4.70 4.88 39.55
CA SER A 437 5.78 3.93 39.88
C SER A 437 6.10 3.96 41.39
N LYS A 438 6.33 2.78 41.96
CA LYS A 438 6.77 2.62 43.33
C LYS A 438 8.22 3.11 43.54
N THR A 439 9.06 2.93 42.55
CA THR A 439 10.51 3.23 42.54
C THR A 439 10.86 4.64 42.07
N GLY A 440 9.85 5.50 41.82
CA GLY A 440 10.07 6.85 41.32
C GLY A 440 9.86 6.97 39.79
N ARG A 441 10.01 8.21 39.29
CA ARG A 441 9.84 8.51 37.87
C ARG A 441 11.06 8.05 37.08
N THR A 442 10.84 7.29 36.02
CA THR A 442 11.87 6.94 35.02
C THR A 442 11.61 7.61 33.69
N ILE A 443 12.66 7.97 32.97
CA ILE A 443 12.63 8.47 31.60
C ILE A 443 13.65 7.73 30.75
N GLN A 444 13.37 7.62 29.47
CA GLN A 444 14.29 7.04 28.49
C GLN A 444 14.77 8.13 27.56
N ARG A 445 16.07 8.12 27.24
CA ARG A 445 16.70 8.98 26.25
C ARG A 445 17.39 8.14 25.19
N CYS A 446 17.36 8.61 23.98
CA CYS A 446 18.21 8.15 22.89
C CYS A 446 18.88 9.39 22.31
N ARG A 447 20.17 9.59 22.65
CA ARG A 447 20.91 10.80 22.26
C ARG A 447 20.98 10.99 20.75
N GLU A 448 21.20 9.90 20.03
CA GLU A 448 21.24 9.93 18.57
C GLU A 448 19.90 10.39 17.97
N LEU A 449 18.76 9.90 18.50
CA LEU A 449 17.44 10.36 18.06
C LEU A 449 17.18 11.82 18.43
N GLU A 450 17.67 12.27 19.59
CA GLU A 450 17.55 13.68 20.02
C GLU A 450 18.35 14.58 19.07
N ALA A 451 19.56 14.16 18.67
CA ALA A 451 20.38 14.86 17.69
C ALA A 451 19.66 14.97 16.31
N TYR A 452 19.11 13.88 15.80
CA TYR A 452 18.32 13.91 14.56
C TYR A 452 17.12 14.86 14.64
N LYS A 453 16.40 14.84 15.74
CA LYS A 453 15.26 15.75 15.96
C LYS A 453 15.68 17.22 15.99
N ASN A 454 16.83 17.53 16.58
CA ASN A 454 17.36 18.89 16.60
C ASN A 454 17.77 19.33 15.20
N GLU A 455 18.47 18.49 14.45
CA GLU A 455 18.81 18.74 13.05
C GLU A 455 17.54 18.98 12.19
N VAL A 456 16.50 18.16 12.38
CA VAL A 456 15.21 18.38 11.70
C VAL A 456 14.60 19.75 12.05
N LYS A 457 14.65 20.15 13.33
CA LYS A 457 14.14 21.47 13.76
C LYS A 457 14.93 22.61 13.12
N GLU A 458 16.24 22.50 13.09
CA GLU A 458 17.14 23.47 12.48
C GLU A 458 16.83 23.58 10.96
N ASN A 459 16.85 22.47 10.24
CA ASN A 459 16.57 22.42 8.81
C ASN A 459 15.19 23.02 8.47
N LEU A 460 14.14 22.63 9.22
CA LEU A 460 12.78 23.14 8.99
C LEU A 460 12.59 24.62 9.40
N SER A 461 13.48 25.17 10.22
CA SER A 461 13.46 26.59 10.59
C SER A 461 14.02 27.51 9.50
N THR A 462 14.85 26.99 8.61
CA THR A 462 15.44 27.71 7.48
C THR A 462 14.37 28.12 6.45
N ASP A 463 14.66 29.09 5.63
CA ASP A 463 13.76 29.51 4.54
C ASP A 463 13.59 28.39 3.50
N GLN A 464 14.63 27.60 3.26
CA GLN A 464 14.58 26.41 2.41
C GLN A 464 13.63 25.36 2.99
N GLY A 465 13.75 25.04 4.29
CA GLY A 465 12.88 24.09 4.96
C GLY A 465 11.42 24.50 4.95
N LYS A 466 11.12 25.79 5.18
CA LYS A 466 9.75 26.33 5.06
C LYS A 466 9.22 26.20 3.63
N ARG A 467 10.06 26.50 2.63
CA ARG A 467 9.73 26.33 1.22
C ARG A 467 9.42 24.88 0.88
N TYR A 468 10.25 23.93 1.31
CA TYR A 468 10.03 22.51 1.10
C TYR A 468 8.72 22.01 1.73
N MET A 469 8.39 22.46 2.95
CA MET A 469 7.12 22.09 3.58
C MET A 469 5.90 22.66 2.86
N THR A 470 6.00 23.87 2.30
CA THR A 470 4.94 24.46 1.48
C THR A 470 4.79 23.70 0.17
N GLN A 471 5.88 23.41 -0.51
CA GLN A 471 5.87 22.63 -1.77
C GLN A 471 5.35 21.22 -1.56
N ARG A 472 5.69 20.55 -0.44
CA ARG A 472 5.13 19.25 -0.09
C ARG A 472 3.59 19.30 -0.06
N SER A 473 3.02 20.30 0.59
CA SER A 473 1.56 20.45 0.64
C SER A 473 0.97 20.64 -0.76
N ILE A 474 1.60 21.45 -1.59
CA ILE A 474 1.13 21.71 -2.95
C ILE A 474 1.23 20.47 -3.83
N TRP A 475 2.41 19.83 -3.87
CA TRP A 475 2.67 18.73 -4.81
C TRP A 475 2.07 17.40 -4.34
N SER A 476 2.24 17.01 -3.08
CA SER A 476 1.77 15.72 -2.61
C SER A 476 0.27 15.70 -2.32
N GLU A 477 -0.23 16.67 -1.55
CA GLU A 477 -1.67 16.75 -1.24
C GLU A 477 -2.49 17.07 -2.48
N GLY A 478 -1.97 17.93 -3.38
CA GLY A 478 -2.60 18.28 -4.65
C GLY A 478 -2.78 17.08 -5.59
N ILE A 479 -1.75 16.22 -5.70
CA ILE A 479 -1.84 14.98 -6.50
C ILE A 479 -2.94 14.05 -5.97
N PHE A 480 -3.00 13.82 -4.66
CA PHE A 480 -4.03 12.98 -4.08
C PHE A 480 -5.43 13.60 -4.18
N GLY A 481 -5.54 14.95 -4.11
CA GLY A 481 -6.77 15.66 -4.39
C GLY A 481 -7.27 15.38 -5.80
N GLN A 482 -6.43 15.56 -6.81
CA GLN A 482 -6.77 15.25 -8.20
C GLN A 482 -7.17 13.79 -8.42
N ILE A 483 -6.41 12.83 -7.86
CA ILE A 483 -6.69 11.42 -8.05
C ILE A 483 -7.98 11.01 -7.35
N LYS A 484 -8.21 11.43 -6.10
CA LYS A 484 -9.32 10.94 -5.29
C LYS A 484 -10.60 11.77 -5.41
N GLU A 485 -10.46 13.09 -5.38
CA GLU A 485 -11.60 14.00 -5.35
C GLU A 485 -12.08 14.31 -6.77
N ASP A 486 -11.19 14.80 -7.64
CA ASP A 486 -11.58 15.21 -8.99
C ASP A 486 -11.91 14.01 -9.89
N ASN A 487 -11.13 12.93 -9.79
CA ASN A 487 -11.35 11.73 -10.60
C ASN A 487 -12.19 10.66 -9.88
N HIS A 488 -12.69 10.92 -8.67
CA HIS A 488 -13.50 10.00 -7.86
C HIS A 488 -12.88 8.59 -7.73
N TYR A 489 -11.53 8.52 -7.66
CA TYR A 489 -10.79 7.28 -7.59
C TYR A 489 -10.29 7.04 -6.15
N ASP A 490 -11.18 6.60 -5.27
CA ASP A 490 -10.93 6.31 -3.86
C ASP A 490 -10.92 4.80 -3.55
N LYS A 491 -11.38 3.99 -4.50
CA LYS A 491 -11.53 2.54 -4.37
C LYS A 491 -10.89 1.79 -5.52
N LEU A 492 -10.01 0.87 -5.17
CA LEU A 492 -9.33 -0.04 -6.09
C LEU A 492 -10.31 -1.02 -6.76
N ARG A 493 -9.99 -1.42 -7.98
CA ARG A 493 -10.78 -2.39 -8.75
C ARG A 493 -10.08 -3.74 -8.84
N ARG A 494 -8.74 -3.75 -8.84
CA ARG A 494 -7.93 -4.97 -8.85
C ARG A 494 -7.66 -5.45 -7.42
N ARG A 495 -7.22 -6.71 -7.28
CA ARG A 495 -6.90 -7.36 -6.00
C ARG A 495 -5.46 -7.84 -6.00
N GLY A 496 -4.93 -8.03 -4.78
CA GLY A 496 -3.53 -8.39 -4.56
C GLY A 496 -2.57 -7.24 -4.82
N ILE A 497 -1.41 -7.26 -4.16
CA ILE A 497 -0.41 -6.17 -4.27
C ILE A 497 -0.02 -5.91 -5.73
N SER A 498 0.25 -6.97 -6.51
CA SER A 498 0.67 -6.84 -7.91
C SER A 498 -0.42 -6.19 -8.79
N GLY A 499 -1.68 -6.64 -8.65
CA GLY A 499 -2.80 -6.07 -9.38
C GLY A 499 -3.09 -4.61 -8.99
N VAL A 500 -2.98 -4.29 -7.70
CA VAL A 500 -3.16 -2.94 -7.18
C VAL A 500 -2.02 -2.03 -7.65
N LYS A 501 -0.77 -2.51 -7.62
CA LYS A 501 0.40 -1.76 -8.10
C LYS A 501 0.26 -1.41 -9.58
N LEU A 502 -0.12 -2.38 -10.41
CA LEU A 502 -0.42 -2.16 -11.83
C LEU A 502 -1.47 -1.06 -12.02
N GLU A 503 -2.59 -1.15 -11.30
CA GLU A 503 -3.69 -0.18 -11.40
C GLU A 503 -3.25 1.24 -10.99
N ILE A 504 -2.52 1.38 -9.89
CA ILE A 504 -2.00 2.66 -9.42
C ILE A 504 -0.98 3.25 -10.39
N LEU A 505 -0.07 2.43 -10.94
CA LEU A 505 0.92 2.91 -11.91
C LEU A 505 0.27 3.42 -13.20
N LEU A 506 -0.79 2.77 -13.70
CA LEU A 506 -1.55 3.29 -14.84
C LEU A 506 -2.17 4.66 -14.54
N VAL A 507 -2.72 4.86 -13.33
CA VAL A 507 -3.23 6.17 -12.89
C VAL A 507 -2.11 7.21 -12.85
N CYS A 508 -0.94 6.83 -12.31
CA CYS A 508 0.22 7.72 -12.20
C CYS A 508 0.80 8.11 -13.58
N ILE A 509 0.90 7.16 -14.51
CA ILE A 509 1.32 7.45 -15.90
C ILE A 509 0.33 8.45 -16.53
N GLY A 510 -0.97 8.19 -16.43
CA GLY A 510 -2.00 9.08 -16.95
C GLY A 510 -1.90 10.49 -16.36
N HIS A 511 -1.70 10.61 -15.04
CA HIS A 511 -1.48 11.89 -14.37
C HIS A 511 -0.24 12.63 -14.91
N ASN A 512 0.89 11.94 -15.00
CA ASN A 512 2.14 12.52 -15.47
C ASN A 512 2.06 12.99 -16.92
N LEU A 513 1.46 12.21 -17.81
CA LEU A 513 1.28 12.59 -19.21
C LEU A 513 0.32 13.77 -19.38
N ARG A 514 -0.77 13.84 -18.61
CA ARG A 514 -1.66 15.01 -18.60
C ARG A 514 -0.90 16.27 -18.19
N ARG A 515 -0.10 16.18 -17.12
CA ARG A 515 0.71 17.30 -16.64
C ARG A 515 1.76 17.73 -17.65
N TYR A 516 2.49 16.76 -18.22
CA TYR A 516 3.50 17.00 -19.24
C TYR A 516 2.88 17.69 -20.47
N HIS A 517 1.75 17.17 -20.97
CA HIS A 517 1.03 17.79 -22.07
C HIS A 517 0.66 19.25 -21.79
N THR A 518 0.11 19.55 -20.62
CA THR A 518 -0.26 20.93 -20.23
C THR A 518 0.97 21.85 -20.24
N ARG A 519 2.07 21.43 -19.60
CA ARG A 519 3.32 22.22 -19.55
C ARG A 519 3.95 22.41 -20.93
N LYS A 520 3.92 21.37 -21.77
CA LYS A 520 4.38 21.45 -23.16
C LYS A 520 3.62 22.52 -23.96
N LEU A 521 2.29 22.58 -23.82
CA LEU A 521 1.47 23.61 -24.47
C LEU A 521 1.74 25.01 -23.92
N GLU A 522 1.91 25.15 -22.61
CA GLU A 522 2.27 26.43 -21.98
C GLU A 522 3.62 26.95 -22.50
N PHE A 523 4.62 26.07 -22.58
CA PHE A 523 5.94 26.41 -23.12
C PHE A 523 5.85 26.86 -24.59
N GLN A 524 5.12 26.14 -25.42
CA GLN A 524 4.91 26.50 -26.83
C GLN A 524 4.19 27.86 -27.01
N LYS A 525 3.23 28.19 -26.15
CA LYS A 525 2.55 29.47 -26.15
C LYS A 525 3.50 30.59 -25.78
N ASN A 526 4.31 30.41 -24.75
CA ASN A 526 5.27 31.40 -24.29
C ASN A 526 6.38 31.67 -25.34
N THR A 527 6.81 30.63 -26.05
CA THR A 527 7.82 30.75 -27.11
C THR A 527 7.28 31.46 -28.37
N LYS A 528 5.96 31.39 -28.64
CA LYS A 528 5.33 32.11 -29.73
C LYS A 528 5.04 33.60 -29.44
N LEU A 529 5.06 33.97 -28.17
CA LEU A 529 4.82 35.36 -27.72
C LEU A 529 6.12 36.19 -27.60
N ASN A 530 7.27 35.55 -27.61
CA ASN A 530 8.60 36.17 -27.70
C ASN A 530 9.14 36.08 -29.14
#